data_48ae3dfdd6b96dddb4e3a53ba5833ce7
#
_entry.id   48ae3dfdd6b96dddb4e3a53ba5833ce7
#
_cell.length_a   1.000
_cell.length_b   1.000
_cell.length_c   1.000
_cell.angle_alpha   90.00
_cell.angle_beta   90.00
_cell.angle_gamma   90.00
#
_symmetry.space_group_name_H-M   'P 1'
#
loop_
_entity.id
_entity.type
_entity.pdbx_description
1 polymer ?
#
loop_
_entity_poly.entity_id
_entity_poly.type
_entity_poly.pdbx_seq_one_letter_code
_entity_poly.pdbx_strand_id
1 'polypeptide(L)'
;MYYLEKDSNMTFDLNYDVEPYIKALFPYTDKDGHQYISFQNGFKNQIVFYDIQTKEMAFKIDLDIEGDNGVGFFLGYYIDSLDSIYLTSLQLPEIYSVNKEGKINKKFYYGKSKDGNVLNACNSLSFSYHPILKFNNNLFVLSECNRWKYPNPVSAMIDLNTGNVQELPFEYPRFSGADNKKKNAGVELYFSRCFNGDKFIYSFFYEEDVFITSIDHNIVERVNVKK
;
A
#
# COMPACT_ATOMS: atom_id res chain seq x y z
N MET A 1 14.12 2.32 -28.67
CA MET A 1 13.84 3.41 -27.71
C MET A 1 12.35 3.54 -27.60
N TYR A 2 11.76 3.39 -26.43
CA TYR A 2 10.32 3.49 -26.19
C TYR A 2 9.99 4.86 -25.65
N TYR A 3 8.94 5.48 -26.18
CA TYR A 3 8.44 6.78 -25.73
C TYR A 3 7.09 6.59 -25.06
N LEU A 4 6.85 7.32 -23.99
CA LEU A 4 5.52 7.47 -23.43
C LEU A 4 4.91 8.73 -24.03
N GLU A 5 3.88 8.55 -24.82
CA GLU A 5 3.07 9.66 -25.34
C GLU A 5 1.79 9.78 -24.54
N LYS A 6 1.35 11.01 -24.34
CA LYS A 6 0.07 11.29 -23.71
C LYS A 6 -1.04 11.00 -24.72
N ASP A 7 -1.79 9.93 -24.48
CA ASP A 7 -2.89 9.54 -25.37
C ASP A 7 -4.11 10.45 -25.21
N SER A 8 -4.62 10.56 -23.96
CA SER A 8 -5.82 11.36 -23.69
C SER A 8 -5.86 11.86 -22.25
N ASN A 9 -6.79 12.77 -21.97
CA ASN A 9 -7.17 13.18 -20.61
C ASN A 9 -8.54 12.61 -20.28
N MET A 10 -8.66 12.06 -19.08
CA MET A 10 -9.94 11.69 -18.51
C MET A 10 -10.25 12.63 -17.35
N THR A 11 -11.41 13.26 -17.39
CA THR A 11 -11.90 14.15 -16.32
C THR A 11 -13.16 13.57 -15.71
N PHE A 12 -13.26 13.67 -14.39
CA PHE A 12 -14.41 13.25 -13.60
C PHE A 12 -14.96 14.46 -12.84
N ASP A 13 -16.27 14.62 -12.83
CA ASP A 13 -16.92 15.62 -12.00
C ASP A 13 -17.05 15.09 -10.58
N LEU A 14 -16.28 15.65 -9.67
CA LEU A 14 -16.33 15.28 -8.26
C LEU A 14 -17.54 15.95 -7.60
N ASN A 15 -18.33 15.20 -6.87
CA ASN A 15 -19.39 15.72 -6.04
C ASN A 15 -18.83 16.60 -4.92
N TYR A 16 -19.62 17.57 -4.43
CA TYR A 16 -19.23 18.47 -3.33
C TYR A 16 -18.78 17.76 -2.05
N ASP A 17 -19.19 16.52 -1.88
CA ASP A 17 -18.90 15.68 -0.73
C ASP A 17 -17.55 14.94 -0.80
N VAL A 18 -16.83 15.09 -1.89
CA VAL A 18 -15.56 14.42 -2.15
C VAL A 18 -14.40 15.37 -1.88
N GLU A 19 -13.41 14.91 -1.14
CA GLU A 19 -12.18 15.64 -0.89
C GLU A 19 -11.43 15.88 -2.22
N PRO A 20 -11.06 17.15 -2.56
CA PRO A 20 -10.37 17.43 -3.80
C PRO A 20 -8.92 16.92 -3.83
N TYR A 21 -8.35 16.64 -2.67
CA TYR A 21 -7.01 16.08 -2.55
C TYR A 21 -7.07 14.56 -2.48
N ILE A 22 -6.94 13.92 -3.63
CA ILE A 22 -7.07 12.47 -3.78
C ILE A 22 -5.82 11.77 -3.27
N LYS A 23 -6.01 10.86 -2.31
CA LYS A 23 -5.00 9.92 -1.82
C LYS A 23 -5.40 8.50 -2.24
N ALA A 24 -4.42 7.63 -2.38
CA ALA A 24 -4.68 6.22 -2.66
C ALA A 24 -5.65 5.99 -3.84
N LEU A 25 -5.25 6.45 -5.03
CA LEU A 25 -5.99 6.24 -6.27
C LEU A 25 -5.63 4.90 -6.88
N PHE A 26 -6.64 4.05 -7.13
CA PHE A 26 -6.44 2.74 -7.73
C PHE A 26 -7.47 2.44 -8.82
N PRO A 27 -7.04 1.85 -9.95
CA PRO A 27 -7.97 1.24 -10.89
C PRO A 27 -8.54 -0.05 -10.28
N TYR A 28 -9.80 -0.34 -10.56
CA TYR A 28 -10.44 -1.58 -10.18
C TYR A 28 -11.31 -2.09 -11.32
N THR A 29 -11.23 -3.38 -11.62
CA THR A 29 -12.12 -4.06 -12.56
C THR A 29 -12.88 -5.14 -11.79
N ASP A 30 -14.21 -5.08 -11.85
CA ASP A 30 -15.04 -6.09 -11.21
C ASP A 30 -15.09 -7.40 -11.99
N LYS A 31 -15.77 -8.40 -11.41
CA LYS A 31 -15.92 -9.74 -12.02
C LYS A 31 -16.71 -9.73 -13.35
N ASP A 32 -17.51 -8.71 -13.59
CA ASP A 32 -18.33 -8.55 -14.79
C ASP A 32 -17.61 -7.72 -15.86
N GLY A 33 -16.38 -7.25 -15.57
CA GLY A 33 -15.52 -6.50 -16.47
C GLY A 33 -15.76 -4.98 -16.45
N HIS A 34 -16.61 -4.47 -15.55
CA HIS A 34 -16.76 -3.02 -15.38
C HIS A 34 -15.51 -2.41 -14.75
N GLN A 35 -15.10 -1.29 -15.27
CA GLN A 35 -13.88 -0.61 -14.86
C GLN A 35 -14.18 0.66 -14.08
N TYR A 36 -13.50 0.80 -12.94
CA TYR A 36 -13.65 1.92 -12.03
C TYR A 36 -12.30 2.53 -11.71
N ILE A 37 -12.32 3.83 -11.38
CA ILE A 37 -11.28 4.48 -10.60
C ILE A 37 -11.80 4.61 -9.17
N SER A 38 -11.05 4.09 -8.21
CA SER A 38 -11.37 4.20 -6.80
C SER A 38 -10.36 5.08 -6.08
N PHE A 39 -10.80 5.79 -5.06
CA PHE A 39 -9.92 6.58 -4.18
C PHE A 39 -10.52 6.78 -2.79
N GLN A 40 -9.64 7.09 -1.85
CA GLN A 40 -10.02 7.39 -0.48
C GLN A 40 -10.60 8.81 -0.38
N ASN A 41 -11.82 8.93 0.16
CA ASN A 41 -12.40 10.19 0.61
C ASN A 41 -12.18 10.35 2.12
N GLY A 42 -11.11 11.07 2.49
CA GLY A 42 -10.71 11.24 3.89
C GLY A 42 -11.70 12.04 4.73
N PHE A 43 -12.47 12.95 4.14
CA PHE A 43 -13.46 13.74 4.87
C PHE A 43 -14.57 12.91 5.50
N LYS A 44 -14.94 11.79 4.86
CA LYS A 44 -16.07 10.96 5.27
C LYS A 44 -15.70 9.53 5.62
N ASN A 45 -14.42 9.22 5.71
CA ASN A 45 -13.92 7.85 5.94
C ASN A 45 -14.53 6.84 4.96
N GLN A 46 -14.41 7.13 3.67
CA GLN A 46 -15.06 6.38 2.58
C GLN A 46 -14.06 5.96 1.52
N ILE A 47 -14.41 4.93 0.76
CA ILE A 47 -13.83 4.63 -0.55
C ILE A 47 -14.90 4.93 -1.59
N VAL A 48 -14.60 5.78 -2.57
CA VAL A 48 -15.51 6.14 -3.66
C VAL A 48 -15.05 5.51 -4.97
N PHE A 49 -16.01 5.12 -5.80
CA PHE A 49 -15.79 4.48 -7.08
C PHE A 49 -16.48 5.26 -8.19
N TYR A 50 -15.70 5.68 -9.16
CA TYR A 50 -16.17 6.33 -10.38
C TYR A 50 -16.06 5.36 -11.54
N ASP A 51 -17.14 5.20 -12.28
CA ASP A 51 -17.16 4.40 -13.50
C ASP A 51 -16.36 5.13 -14.61
N ILE A 52 -15.46 4.39 -15.27
CA ILE A 52 -14.57 4.96 -16.29
C ILE A 52 -15.35 5.32 -17.56
N GLN A 53 -16.43 4.62 -17.89
CA GLN A 53 -17.21 4.87 -19.10
C GLN A 53 -18.16 6.04 -18.94
N THR A 54 -18.94 6.06 -17.83
CA THR A 54 -19.90 7.11 -17.57
C THR A 54 -19.28 8.36 -16.99
N LYS A 55 -18.11 8.23 -16.34
CA LYS A 55 -17.38 9.27 -15.58
C LYS A 55 -18.14 9.79 -14.37
N GLU A 56 -19.14 9.06 -13.92
CA GLU A 56 -19.98 9.37 -12.77
C GLU A 56 -19.61 8.50 -11.57
N MET A 57 -19.94 8.95 -10.37
CA MET A 57 -19.81 8.15 -9.17
C MET A 57 -20.78 6.96 -9.24
N ALA A 58 -20.23 5.75 -9.33
CA ALA A 58 -21.02 4.53 -9.39
C ALA A 58 -21.54 4.13 -8.00
N PHE A 59 -20.66 4.10 -7.02
CA PHE A 59 -21.00 3.77 -5.62
C PHE A 59 -19.88 4.22 -4.68
N LYS A 60 -20.15 4.10 -3.38
CA LYS A 60 -19.19 4.33 -2.32
C LYS A 60 -19.31 3.27 -1.23
N ILE A 61 -18.24 3.11 -0.47
CA ILE A 61 -18.19 2.26 0.71
C ILE A 61 -17.97 3.17 1.91
N ASP A 62 -18.97 3.27 2.75
CA ASP A 62 -18.90 4.01 4.02
C ASP A 62 -18.25 3.10 5.08
N LEU A 63 -17.31 3.65 5.85
CA LEU A 63 -16.56 2.92 6.88
C LEU A 63 -16.78 3.57 8.25
N ASP A 64 -17.23 2.77 9.19
CA ASP A 64 -17.44 3.22 10.56
C ASP A 64 -16.08 3.55 11.23
N ILE A 65 -16.03 4.68 11.95
CA ILE A 65 -14.83 5.07 12.69
C ILE A 65 -14.81 4.34 14.04
N GLU A 66 -15.96 4.21 14.70
CA GLU A 66 -16.10 3.66 16.04
C GLU A 66 -17.17 2.56 16.09
N GLY A 67 -17.23 1.83 17.21
CA GLY A 67 -18.15 0.73 17.42
C GLY A 67 -17.60 -0.62 17.00
N ASP A 68 -18.45 -1.65 17.06
CA ASP A 68 -18.05 -3.05 16.80
C ASP A 68 -17.55 -3.29 15.38
N ASN A 69 -17.97 -2.45 14.45
CA ASN A 69 -17.55 -2.47 13.04
C ASN A 69 -16.62 -1.31 12.70
N GLY A 70 -16.10 -0.59 13.70
CA GLY A 70 -15.21 0.55 13.52
C GLY A 70 -13.82 0.12 13.04
N VAL A 71 -13.38 0.71 11.93
CA VAL A 71 -12.02 0.53 11.38
C VAL A 71 -11.08 1.66 11.79
N GLY A 72 -11.59 2.67 12.50
CA GLY A 72 -10.88 3.91 12.75
C GLY A 72 -10.68 4.73 11.48
N PHE A 73 -9.73 5.66 11.52
CA PHE A 73 -9.24 6.30 10.31
C PHE A 73 -8.25 5.37 9.60
N PHE A 74 -8.43 5.20 8.31
CA PHE A 74 -7.53 4.38 7.50
C PHE A 74 -6.62 5.27 6.62
N LEU A 75 -5.50 4.72 6.18
CA LEU A 75 -4.52 5.43 5.37
C LEU A 75 -4.11 4.58 4.16
N GLY A 76 -5.03 4.55 3.21
CA GLY A 76 -4.92 3.75 2.01
C GLY A 76 -5.53 2.36 2.14
N TYR A 77 -5.65 1.69 1.01
CA TYR A 77 -6.34 0.42 0.91
C TYR A 77 -5.80 -0.41 -0.28
N TYR A 78 -6.23 -1.65 -0.34
CA TYR A 78 -6.03 -2.55 -1.47
C TYR A 78 -7.32 -3.32 -1.74
N ILE A 79 -7.77 -3.37 -2.99
CA ILE A 79 -8.98 -4.10 -3.39
C ILE A 79 -8.55 -5.42 -4.03
N ASP A 80 -8.85 -6.54 -3.37
CA ASP A 80 -8.74 -7.87 -3.95
C ASP A 80 -10.04 -8.23 -4.69
N SER A 81 -11.15 -7.96 -4.03
CA SER A 81 -12.52 -8.01 -4.54
C SER A 81 -13.40 -7.09 -3.71
N LEU A 82 -14.64 -6.85 -4.12
CA LEU A 82 -15.60 -6.09 -3.31
C LEU A 82 -16.01 -6.82 -2.01
N ASP A 83 -15.74 -8.12 -1.91
CA ASP A 83 -15.93 -8.90 -0.68
C ASP A 83 -14.66 -8.93 0.18
N SER A 84 -13.54 -8.39 -0.31
CA SER A 84 -12.25 -8.44 0.38
C SER A 84 -11.40 -7.20 0.04
N ILE A 85 -11.60 -6.14 0.80
CA ILE A 85 -10.87 -4.88 0.71
C ILE A 85 -10.02 -4.75 1.97
N TYR A 86 -8.72 -4.56 1.81
CA TYR A 86 -7.78 -4.44 2.92
C TYR A 86 -7.49 -2.97 3.21
N LEU A 87 -7.77 -2.54 4.43
CA LEU A 87 -7.57 -1.16 4.91
C LEU A 87 -6.39 -1.11 5.86
N THR A 88 -5.56 -0.09 5.76
CA THR A 88 -4.48 0.16 6.72
C THR A 88 -4.96 1.10 7.82
N SER A 89 -4.84 0.70 9.07
CA SER A 89 -5.14 1.60 10.19
C SER A 89 -4.13 2.75 10.25
N LEU A 90 -4.60 3.97 10.51
CA LEU A 90 -3.74 5.12 10.74
C LEU A 90 -3.04 5.08 12.12
N GLN A 91 -3.63 4.41 13.10
CA GLN A 91 -3.20 4.51 14.49
C GLN A 91 -2.51 3.25 15.02
N LEU A 92 -2.81 2.10 14.44
CA LEU A 92 -2.36 0.81 14.94
C LEU A 92 -1.73 -0.01 13.81
N PRO A 93 -0.80 -0.92 14.13
CA PRO A 93 -0.27 -1.87 13.17
C PRO A 93 -1.30 -2.96 12.85
N GLU A 94 -2.41 -2.53 12.27
CA GLU A 94 -3.55 -3.37 11.96
C GLU A 94 -4.02 -3.19 10.52
N ILE A 95 -4.46 -4.29 9.94
CA ILE A 95 -5.14 -4.33 8.64
C ILE A 95 -6.53 -4.90 8.86
N TYR A 96 -7.52 -4.21 8.38
CA TYR A 96 -8.89 -4.68 8.34
C TYR A 96 -9.22 -5.21 6.96
N SER A 97 -9.78 -6.41 6.87
CA SER A 97 -10.46 -6.87 5.66
C SER A 97 -11.93 -6.54 5.80
N VAL A 98 -12.46 -5.76 4.87
CA VAL A 98 -13.88 -5.37 4.84
C VAL A 98 -14.53 -5.78 3.52
N ASN A 99 -15.85 -5.85 3.50
CA ASN A 99 -16.64 -6.06 2.29
C ASN A 99 -17.18 -4.72 1.74
N LYS A 100 -17.92 -4.77 0.65
CA LYS A 100 -18.51 -3.59 -0.03
C LYS A 100 -19.57 -2.85 0.81
N GLU A 101 -20.12 -3.48 1.84
CA GLU A 101 -21.00 -2.84 2.83
C GLU A 101 -20.22 -2.16 3.96
N GLY A 102 -18.87 -2.15 3.90
CA GLY A 102 -17.99 -1.59 4.93
C GLY A 102 -17.88 -2.46 6.19
N LYS A 103 -18.40 -3.70 6.18
CA LYS A 103 -18.36 -4.58 7.34
C LYS A 103 -17.03 -5.33 7.44
N ILE A 104 -16.50 -5.41 8.65
CA ILE A 104 -15.25 -6.12 8.93
C ILE A 104 -15.47 -7.64 8.80
N ASN A 105 -14.71 -8.26 7.90
CA ASN A 105 -14.62 -9.71 7.77
C ASN A 105 -13.55 -10.29 8.68
N LYS A 106 -12.38 -9.62 8.74
CA LYS A 106 -11.23 -10.08 9.50
C LYS A 106 -10.31 -8.91 9.86
N LYS A 107 -9.59 -9.07 10.96
CA LYS A 107 -8.58 -8.14 11.43
C LYS A 107 -7.24 -8.84 11.57
N PHE A 108 -6.18 -8.23 11.10
CA PHE A 108 -4.81 -8.73 11.19
C PHE A 108 -3.97 -7.73 11.98
N TYR A 109 -3.31 -8.21 13.03
CA TYR A 109 -2.34 -7.45 13.77
C TYR A 109 -0.94 -7.83 13.32
N TYR A 110 -0.17 -6.86 12.80
CA TYR A 110 1.17 -7.13 12.24
C TYR A 110 2.31 -6.45 13.03
N GLY A 111 2.04 -5.96 14.24
CA GLY A 111 3.08 -5.39 15.11
C GLY A 111 4.02 -6.40 15.76
N LYS A 112 3.75 -7.71 15.62
CA LYS A 112 4.61 -8.78 16.11
C LYS A 112 4.66 -9.93 15.13
N SER A 113 5.84 -10.55 15.00
CA SER A 113 5.98 -11.83 14.28
C SER A 113 5.34 -12.99 15.06
N LYS A 114 5.17 -14.12 14.39
CA LYS A 114 4.72 -15.36 15.04
C LYS A 114 5.61 -15.80 16.21
N ASP A 115 6.89 -15.45 16.18
CA ASP A 115 7.87 -15.76 17.23
C ASP A 115 7.88 -14.72 18.36
N GLY A 116 6.94 -13.75 18.33
CA GLY A 116 6.77 -12.72 19.34
C GLY A 116 7.70 -11.50 19.20
N ASN A 117 8.56 -11.48 18.18
CA ASN A 117 9.42 -10.32 17.92
C ASN A 117 8.59 -9.11 17.52
N VAL A 118 8.87 -7.97 18.13
CA VAL A 118 8.24 -6.70 17.77
C VAL A 118 8.81 -6.24 16.43
N LEU A 119 7.91 -6.05 15.47
CA LEU A 119 8.25 -5.59 14.14
C LEU A 119 8.37 -4.06 14.10
N ASN A 120 9.10 -3.54 13.13
CA ASN A 120 9.09 -2.10 12.80
C ASN A 120 7.82 -1.74 12.01
N ALA A 121 6.69 -2.17 12.52
CA ALA A 121 5.42 -2.06 11.85
C ALA A 121 4.61 -0.94 12.47
N CYS A 122 4.97 0.29 12.13
CA CYS A 122 4.09 1.42 12.42
C CYS A 122 3.38 1.81 11.13
N ASN A 123 2.07 1.85 11.16
CA ASN A 123 1.24 2.53 10.17
C ASN A 123 1.61 2.22 8.71
N SER A 124 1.46 0.97 8.28
CA SER A 124 1.64 0.63 6.88
C SER A 124 0.70 1.49 6.03
N LEU A 125 1.30 2.31 5.17
CA LEU A 125 0.56 3.15 4.24
C LEU A 125 0.30 2.37 2.96
N SER A 126 -0.88 2.54 2.36
CA SER A 126 -1.17 1.94 1.06
C SER A 126 -1.53 3.01 0.05
N PHE A 127 -0.52 3.57 -0.60
CA PHE A 127 -0.69 4.56 -1.66
C PHE A 127 -0.34 3.97 -3.02
N SER A 128 -0.71 4.67 -4.09
CA SER A 128 -0.51 4.21 -5.47
C SER A 128 0.97 3.90 -5.80
N TYR A 129 1.92 4.58 -5.15
CA TYR A 129 3.35 4.39 -5.40
C TYR A 129 4.01 3.34 -4.49
N HIS A 130 3.35 2.93 -3.39
CA HIS A 130 3.77 1.81 -2.54
C HIS A 130 2.56 1.09 -1.94
N PRO A 131 1.75 0.43 -2.77
CA PRO A 131 0.53 -0.22 -2.31
C PRO A 131 0.82 -1.42 -1.40
N ILE A 132 -0.17 -1.76 -0.56
CA ILE A 132 -0.31 -3.13 -0.09
C ILE A 132 -0.52 -4.01 -1.33
N LEU A 133 0.05 -5.21 -1.31
CA LEU A 133 -0.05 -6.15 -2.42
C LEU A 133 -0.45 -7.52 -1.90
N LYS A 134 -1.31 -8.20 -2.62
CA LYS A 134 -1.68 -9.59 -2.34
C LYS A 134 -1.14 -10.51 -3.42
N PHE A 135 -0.53 -11.59 -3.01
CA PHE A 135 -0.14 -12.67 -3.91
C PHE A 135 -0.44 -14.01 -3.24
N ASN A 136 -1.18 -14.85 -3.92
CA ASN A 136 -1.77 -16.06 -3.36
C ASN A 136 -2.53 -15.74 -2.06
N ASN A 137 -2.18 -16.42 -0.98
CA ASN A 137 -2.81 -16.22 0.32
C ASN A 137 -1.96 -15.35 1.27
N ASN A 138 -1.09 -14.53 0.72
CA ASN A 138 -0.21 -13.65 1.48
C ASN A 138 -0.48 -12.18 1.14
N LEU A 139 -0.48 -11.34 2.16
CA LEU A 139 -0.56 -9.90 2.05
C LEU A 139 0.80 -9.29 2.39
N PHE A 140 1.33 -8.47 1.49
CA PHE A 140 2.63 -7.82 1.64
C PHE A 140 2.42 -6.38 2.06
N VAL A 141 2.82 -6.08 3.29
CA VAL A 141 2.71 -4.76 3.91
C VAL A 141 4.08 -4.13 4.02
N LEU A 142 4.12 -2.81 4.20
CA LEU A 142 5.36 -2.09 4.43
C LEU A 142 5.72 -2.09 5.90
N SER A 143 7.02 -2.17 6.17
CA SER A 143 7.60 -1.90 7.48
C SER A 143 8.11 -0.46 7.53
N GLU A 144 8.04 0.17 8.69
CA GLU A 144 8.58 1.51 8.89
C GLU A 144 10.11 1.47 8.86
N CYS A 145 10.71 2.38 8.12
CA CYS A 145 12.14 2.58 8.15
C CYS A 145 12.60 3.08 9.52
N ASN A 146 13.40 2.30 10.21
CA ASN A 146 14.02 2.71 11.46
C ASN A 146 15.53 2.85 11.31
N ARG A 147 16.03 4.08 11.19
CA ARG A 147 17.45 4.37 10.96
C ARG A 147 18.40 3.84 12.05
N TRP A 148 17.86 3.62 13.23
CA TRP A 148 18.66 3.27 14.40
C TRP A 148 18.61 1.78 14.73
N LYS A 149 17.74 1.04 14.06
CA LYS A 149 17.53 -0.40 14.29
C LYS A 149 17.92 -1.19 13.05
N TYR A 150 18.73 -2.19 13.23
CA TYR A 150 19.08 -3.17 12.20
C TYR A 150 18.85 -4.58 12.78
N PRO A 151 18.32 -5.52 12.02
CA PRO A 151 17.89 -5.37 10.62
C PRO A 151 16.74 -4.38 10.42
N ASN A 152 16.61 -3.82 9.21
CA ASN A 152 15.64 -2.80 8.86
C ASN A 152 14.87 -3.23 7.59
N PRO A 153 14.02 -4.25 7.68
CA PRO A 153 13.29 -4.81 6.54
C PRO A 153 12.31 -3.80 5.94
N VAL A 154 12.21 -3.79 4.61
CA VAL A 154 11.28 -2.91 3.88
C VAL A 154 9.85 -3.41 3.97
N SER A 155 9.68 -4.73 4.11
CA SER A 155 8.37 -5.38 3.97
C SER A 155 8.18 -6.50 4.98
N ALA A 156 6.93 -6.71 5.35
CA ALA A 156 6.49 -7.91 6.06
C ALA A 156 5.39 -8.62 5.27
N MET A 157 5.28 -9.91 5.45
CA MET A 157 4.27 -10.76 4.85
C MET A 157 3.31 -11.26 5.93
N ILE A 158 2.02 -11.18 5.66
CA ILE A 158 0.94 -11.70 6.51
C ILE A 158 0.29 -12.87 5.78
N ASP A 159 0.32 -14.05 6.37
CA ASP A 159 -0.47 -15.21 5.90
C ASP A 159 -1.94 -14.98 6.26
N LEU A 160 -2.78 -14.88 5.26
CA LEU A 160 -4.21 -14.56 5.42
C LEU A 160 -5.03 -15.68 6.08
N ASN A 161 -4.56 -16.94 6.02
CA ASN A 161 -5.22 -18.05 6.69
C ASN A 161 -4.95 -18.02 8.20
N THR A 162 -3.68 -17.96 8.56
CA THR A 162 -3.22 -18.10 9.94
C THR A 162 -3.12 -16.77 10.68
N GLY A 163 -2.95 -15.66 9.96
CA GLY A 163 -2.62 -14.35 10.52
C GLY A 163 -1.15 -14.23 10.95
N ASN A 164 -0.32 -15.24 10.67
CA ASN A 164 1.10 -15.19 10.99
C ASN A 164 1.81 -14.11 10.20
N VAL A 165 2.72 -13.40 10.86
CA VAL A 165 3.49 -12.32 10.27
C VAL A 165 4.96 -12.67 10.25
N GLN A 166 5.61 -12.40 9.12
CA GLN A 166 7.03 -12.60 8.91
C GLN A 166 7.65 -11.36 8.27
N GLU A 167 8.72 -10.81 8.85
CA GLU A 167 9.55 -9.80 8.17
C GLU A 167 10.31 -10.46 7.02
N LEU A 168 10.40 -9.75 5.91
CA LEU A 168 11.13 -10.21 4.72
C LEU A 168 12.56 -9.66 4.74
N PRO A 169 13.56 -10.43 4.24
CA PRO A 169 14.97 -10.13 4.50
C PRO A 169 15.53 -8.93 3.72
N PHE A 170 14.82 -8.41 2.71
CA PHE A 170 15.28 -7.22 2.00
C PHE A 170 15.17 -6.00 2.88
N GLU A 171 16.31 -5.34 3.12
CA GLU A 171 16.41 -4.18 4.00
C GLU A 171 16.41 -2.86 3.21
N TYR A 172 16.00 -1.78 3.88
CA TYR A 172 16.21 -0.42 3.36
C TYR A 172 17.69 -0.21 3.04
N PRO A 173 18.02 0.28 1.81
CA PRO A 173 19.39 0.58 1.45
C PRO A 173 20.02 1.57 2.42
N ARG A 174 21.27 1.31 2.82
CA ARG A 174 22.00 2.20 3.72
C ARG A 174 22.46 3.44 2.97
N PHE A 175 22.28 4.59 3.57
CA PHE A 175 22.89 5.80 3.07
C PHE A 175 24.41 5.67 3.04
N SER A 176 24.99 5.65 1.85
CA SER A 176 26.44 5.68 1.64
C SER A 176 26.92 7.13 1.64
N GLY A 177 27.04 7.76 2.79
CA GLY A 177 27.58 9.12 2.86
C GLY A 177 28.14 9.44 4.24
N ALA A 178 29.38 9.90 4.29
CA ALA A 178 30.16 10.18 5.50
C ALA A 178 29.58 11.27 6.43
N ASP A 179 28.47 11.92 6.06
CA ASP A 179 27.87 13.01 6.82
C ASP A 179 26.45 12.66 7.29
N ASN A 180 26.35 11.68 8.16
CA ASN A 180 25.09 11.26 8.78
C ASN A 180 24.36 12.37 9.57
N LYS A 181 25.00 13.50 9.84
CA LYS A 181 24.42 14.60 10.59
C LYS A 181 23.67 15.66 9.78
N LYS A 182 23.90 15.73 8.48
CA LYS A 182 23.29 16.76 7.61
C LYS A 182 22.22 16.25 6.63
N LYS A 183 22.04 14.95 6.50
CA LYS A 183 21.07 14.35 5.55
C LYS A 183 19.76 13.93 6.23
N ASN A 184 19.33 14.66 7.21
CA ASN A 184 18.19 14.34 8.06
C ASN A 184 16.82 14.78 7.50
N ALA A 185 16.61 14.80 6.24
CA ALA A 185 15.39 15.37 5.69
C ALA A 185 14.39 14.30 5.27
N GLY A 186 13.95 13.39 6.15
CA GLY A 186 12.73 12.59 5.89
C GLY A 186 12.69 11.81 4.57
N VAL A 187 13.85 11.56 3.97
CA VAL A 187 13.97 11.00 2.62
C VAL A 187 13.69 9.49 2.59
N GLU A 188 13.74 8.84 3.73
CA GLU A 188 13.61 7.39 3.81
C GLU A 188 12.22 6.85 3.48
N LEU A 189 11.20 7.67 3.64
CA LEU A 189 9.83 7.28 3.36
C LEU A 189 9.47 7.38 1.86
N TYR A 190 10.31 8.01 1.06
CA TYR A 190 10.05 8.19 -0.36
C TYR A 190 10.69 7.08 -1.18
N PHE A 191 9.89 6.08 -1.47
CA PHE A 191 10.21 5.04 -2.42
C PHE A 191 8.95 4.59 -3.13
N SER A 192 9.13 3.93 -4.27
CA SER A 192 8.04 3.31 -5.00
C SER A 192 8.21 1.79 -4.97
N ARG A 193 7.10 1.08 -4.88
CA ARG A 193 7.04 -0.36 -4.97
C ARG A 193 6.00 -0.77 -6.00
N CYS A 194 6.34 -1.70 -6.86
CA CYS A 194 5.36 -2.40 -7.68
C CYS A 194 5.63 -3.91 -7.69
N PHE A 195 4.65 -4.67 -8.17
CA PHE A 195 4.71 -6.12 -8.30
C PHE A 195 4.22 -6.49 -9.69
N ASN A 196 5.00 -7.31 -10.41
CA ASN A 196 4.69 -7.72 -11.78
C ASN A 196 4.06 -9.12 -11.89
N GLY A 197 3.64 -9.71 -10.76
CA GLY A 197 3.12 -11.08 -10.69
C GLY A 197 4.15 -12.14 -10.29
N ASP A 198 5.44 -11.81 -10.34
CA ASP A 198 6.56 -12.72 -10.05
C ASP A 198 7.60 -12.09 -9.10
N LYS A 199 7.86 -10.80 -9.27
CA LYS A 199 8.91 -10.07 -8.54
C LYS A 199 8.39 -8.75 -8.04
N PHE A 200 8.98 -8.31 -6.91
CA PHE A 200 8.84 -6.94 -6.44
C PHE A 200 9.93 -6.05 -7.04
N ILE A 201 9.58 -4.82 -7.36
CA ILE A 201 10.48 -3.81 -7.87
C ILE A 201 10.40 -2.62 -6.92
N TYR A 202 11.56 -2.20 -6.41
CA TYR A 202 11.71 -1.09 -5.47
C TYR A 202 12.59 0.00 -6.08
N SER A 203 12.14 1.25 -6.00
CA SER A 203 12.93 2.42 -6.39
C SER A 203 12.94 3.41 -5.23
N PHE A 204 14.10 3.61 -4.61
CA PHE A 204 14.28 4.53 -3.50
C PHE A 204 14.72 5.89 -4.03
N PHE A 205 14.15 6.97 -3.49
CA PHE A 205 14.44 8.33 -3.95
C PHE A 205 15.92 8.72 -3.88
N TYR A 206 16.65 8.15 -2.93
CA TYR A 206 18.05 8.43 -2.65
C TYR A 206 19.04 7.45 -3.29
N GLU A 207 18.54 6.48 -4.04
CA GLU A 207 19.34 5.49 -4.78
C GLU A 207 19.21 5.72 -6.28
N GLU A 208 20.33 5.49 -7.00
CA GLU A 208 20.32 5.53 -8.47
C GLU A 208 19.91 4.19 -9.09
N ASP A 209 19.87 3.15 -8.26
CA ASP A 209 19.56 1.80 -8.68
C ASP A 209 18.12 1.42 -8.32
N VAL A 210 17.59 0.52 -9.12
CA VAL A 210 16.34 -0.18 -8.87
C VAL A 210 16.67 -1.56 -8.30
N PHE A 211 15.91 -1.99 -7.29
CA PHE A 211 16.08 -3.30 -6.67
C PHE A 211 14.93 -4.21 -7.10
N ILE A 212 15.26 -5.38 -7.62
CA ILE A 212 14.30 -6.40 -8.03
C ILE A 212 14.46 -7.58 -7.07
N THR A 213 13.38 -7.97 -6.39
CA THR A 213 13.43 -9.04 -5.41
C THR A 213 12.50 -10.20 -5.82
N SER A 214 12.87 -11.42 -5.38
CA SER A 214 11.91 -12.53 -5.35
C SER A 214 10.74 -12.23 -4.42
N ILE A 215 9.68 -13.03 -4.49
CA ILE A 215 8.46 -12.85 -3.65
C ILE A 215 8.81 -12.91 -2.16
N ASP A 216 9.71 -13.81 -1.77
CA ASP A 216 10.18 -13.98 -0.39
C ASP A 216 11.33 -13.01 -0.01
N HIS A 217 11.75 -12.15 -0.94
CA HIS A 217 12.84 -11.17 -0.80
C HIS A 217 14.22 -11.78 -0.47
N ASN A 218 14.41 -13.08 -0.64
CA ASN A 218 15.70 -13.73 -0.43
C ASN A 218 16.70 -13.48 -1.57
N ILE A 219 16.21 -13.27 -2.78
CA ILE A 219 17.02 -12.93 -3.95
C ILE A 219 16.80 -11.47 -4.27
N VAL A 220 17.90 -10.70 -4.32
CA VAL A 220 17.88 -9.27 -4.63
C VAL A 220 18.84 -9.00 -5.78
N GLU A 221 18.30 -8.51 -6.87
CA GLU A 221 19.05 -7.99 -8.01
C GLU A 221 19.07 -6.46 -7.95
N ARG A 222 20.24 -5.88 -8.14
CA ARG A 222 20.42 -4.42 -8.20
C ARG A 222 20.67 -4.02 -9.64
N VAL A 223 19.82 -3.20 -10.19
CA VAL A 223 19.88 -2.74 -11.59
C VAL A 223 20.17 -1.26 -11.62
N ASN A 224 21.32 -0.88 -12.18
CA ASN A 224 21.67 0.52 -12.37
C ASN A 224 20.85 1.12 -13.51
N VAL A 225 20.05 2.12 -13.19
CA VAL A 225 19.25 2.86 -14.17
C VAL A 225 20.04 4.11 -14.56
N LYS A 226 20.81 4.01 -15.62
CA LYS A 226 21.49 5.20 -16.18
C LYS A 226 20.43 6.20 -16.61
N LYS A 227 20.46 7.36 -16.01
CA LYS A 227 19.69 8.54 -16.42
C LYS A 227 20.14 9.06 -17.78
#